data_5b03ad846f6db2e68dd79f8e6d0ec5e4
#
_entry.id   5b03ad846f6db2e68dd79f8e6d0ec5e4
#
_cell.length_a   1.000
_cell.length_b   1.000
_cell.length_c   1.000
_cell.angle_alpha   90.00
_cell.angle_beta   90.00
_cell.angle_gamma   90.00
#
_symmetry.space_group_name_H-M   'P 1'
#
loop_
_entity.id
_entity.type
_entity.pdbx_description
1 polymer ?
#
loop_
_entity_poly.entity_id
_entity_poly.type
_entity_poly.pdbx_seq_one_letter_code
_entity_poly.pdbx_strand_id
1 'polypeptide(L)'
;IAPMPQTVVAELIELLQLERIEENLFRGQSRDIGTKYVFGGQVLGQALSAAQRTVDPSRHVHSLHAYFLRAGDIEAPIVYDVDRARDGKSFSTRRVVAIQHGQTILNCSASFQHDEPGAEHQLSMPEVPPPEDLEPPQPVDPEQFSHLSAKLQRWLARGGPFEFRHVYPRDEIKVPKRPPFQHVWFR
;
A
#
# COMPACT_ATOMS: atom_id res chain seq x y z
N ILE A 1 15.01 3.10 19.61
CA ILE A 1 14.38 2.70 18.33
C ILE A 1 15.10 3.48 17.25
N ALA A 2 15.89 2.81 16.40
CA ALA A 2 16.59 3.49 15.32
C ALA A 2 15.54 4.09 14.36
N PRO A 3 15.65 5.38 13.99
CA PRO A 3 14.75 5.95 13.00
C PRO A 3 14.94 5.22 11.67
N MET A 4 13.83 4.95 10.98
CA MET A 4 13.87 4.38 9.63
C MET A 4 14.74 5.25 8.73
N PRO A 5 15.53 4.67 7.82
CA PRO A 5 16.33 5.47 6.89
C PRO A 5 15.42 6.42 6.12
N GLN A 6 15.62 7.72 6.27
CA GLN A 6 14.84 8.77 5.57
C GLN A 6 14.76 8.52 4.06
N THR A 7 15.77 7.86 3.50
CA THR A 7 15.83 7.46 2.09
C THR A 7 14.74 6.50 1.66
N VAL A 8 14.35 5.53 2.50
CA VAL A 8 13.33 4.51 2.13
C VAL A 8 11.93 5.11 2.07
N VAL A 9 11.61 6.00 3.03
CA VAL A 9 10.33 6.74 3.04
C VAL A 9 10.27 7.72 1.87
N ALA A 10 11.36 8.44 1.60
CA ALA A 10 11.45 9.37 0.46
C ALA A 10 11.22 8.65 -0.89
N GLU A 11 11.81 7.46 -1.06
CA GLU A 11 11.60 6.63 -2.24
C GLU A 11 10.14 6.15 -2.39
N LEU A 12 9.46 5.84 -1.28
CA LEU A 12 8.03 5.52 -1.32
C LEU A 12 7.20 6.74 -1.75
N ILE A 13 7.50 7.91 -1.18
CA ILE A 13 6.81 9.15 -1.53
C ILE A 13 7.01 9.46 -3.03
N GLU A 14 8.24 9.34 -3.53
CA GLU A 14 8.54 9.54 -4.95
C GLU A 14 7.79 8.55 -5.84
N LEU A 15 7.73 7.28 -5.45
CA LEU A 15 7.00 6.24 -6.17
C LEU A 15 5.50 6.54 -6.29
N LEU A 16 4.92 7.22 -5.29
CA LEU A 16 3.51 7.63 -5.27
C LEU A 16 3.27 8.97 -5.97
N GLN A 17 4.33 9.70 -6.36
CA GLN A 17 4.24 10.91 -7.16
C GLN A 17 4.11 10.54 -8.64
N LEU A 18 2.86 10.54 -9.13
CA LEU A 18 2.58 10.20 -10.51
C LEU A 18 2.85 11.39 -11.43
N GLU A 19 3.29 11.09 -12.64
CA GLU A 19 3.26 12.06 -13.73
C GLU A 19 1.82 12.27 -14.18
N ARG A 20 1.39 13.52 -14.29
CA ARG A 20 0.09 13.86 -14.89
C ARG A 20 0.25 13.98 -16.39
N ILE A 21 -0.40 13.11 -17.15
CA ILE A 21 -0.41 13.12 -18.62
C ILE A 21 -1.54 14.02 -19.13
N GLU A 22 -2.72 13.89 -18.52
CA GLU A 22 -3.94 14.63 -18.82
C GLU A 22 -4.75 14.84 -17.55
N GLU A 23 -5.87 15.55 -17.60
CA GLU A 23 -6.70 15.90 -16.46
C GLU A 23 -7.05 14.68 -15.57
N ASN A 24 -7.37 13.56 -16.20
CA ASN A 24 -7.77 12.32 -15.53
C ASN A 24 -6.82 11.15 -15.80
N LEU A 25 -5.68 11.40 -16.45
CA LEU A 25 -4.75 10.36 -16.88
C LEU A 25 -3.38 10.58 -16.27
N PHE A 26 -2.89 9.55 -15.56
CA PHE A 26 -1.62 9.61 -14.83
C PHE A 26 -0.73 8.43 -15.21
N ARG A 27 0.58 8.61 -15.05
CA ARG A 27 1.58 7.55 -15.25
C ARG A 27 2.41 7.38 -13.99
N GLY A 28 2.48 6.14 -13.50
CA GLY A 28 3.36 5.73 -12.40
C GLY A 28 4.48 4.83 -12.90
N GLN A 29 5.67 4.95 -12.31
CA GLN A 29 6.76 4.03 -12.57
C GLN A 29 6.56 2.73 -11.78
N SER A 30 6.98 1.61 -12.35
CA SER A 30 7.03 0.34 -11.64
C SER A 30 8.36 0.22 -10.90
N ARG A 31 8.33 -0.35 -9.70
CA ARG A 31 9.54 -0.61 -8.91
C ARG A 31 9.82 -2.10 -8.88
N ASP A 32 10.98 -2.45 -9.37
CA ASP A 32 11.50 -3.80 -9.24
C ASP A 32 12.16 -4.00 -7.87
N ILE A 33 11.52 -4.78 -7.02
CA ILE A 33 12.03 -5.17 -5.69
C ILE A 33 12.62 -6.59 -5.68
N GLY A 34 12.81 -7.21 -6.86
CA GLY A 34 13.31 -8.57 -7.01
C GLY A 34 12.21 -9.65 -7.07
N THR A 35 10.95 -9.23 -7.12
CA THR A 35 9.80 -10.11 -7.37
C THR A 35 9.56 -10.28 -8.87
N LYS A 36 8.82 -11.32 -9.25
CA LYS A 36 8.47 -11.57 -10.65
C LYS A 36 7.50 -10.53 -11.23
N TYR A 37 6.69 -9.92 -10.38
CA TYR A 37 5.61 -8.99 -10.77
C TYR A 37 5.63 -7.76 -9.89
N VAL A 38 5.02 -6.68 -10.35
CA VAL A 38 4.85 -5.46 -9.56
C VAL A 38 4.10 -5.77 -8.27
N PHE A 39 4.56 -5.20 -7.17
CA PHE A 39 3.91 -5.34 -5.87
C PHE A 39 2.51 -4.70 -5.90
N GLY A 40 1.49 -5.48 -5.54
CA GLY A 40 0.09 -5.03 -5.61
C GLY A 40 -0.21 -3.80 -4.77
N GLY A 41 0.42 -3.66 -3.60
CA GLY A 41 0.29 -2.47 -2.76
C GLY A 41 0.79 -1.19 -3.42
N GLN A 42 1.83 -1.28 -4.28
CA GLN A 42 2.29 -0.16 -5.10
C GLN A 42 1.21 0.27 -6.09
N VAL A 43 0.65 -0.70 -6.84
CA VAL A 43 -0.38 -0.41 -7.87
C VAL A 43 -1.61 0.23 -7.22
N LEU A 44 -2.03 -0.28 -6.06
CA LEU A 44 -3.17 0.24 -5.31
C LEU A 44 -2.90 1.65 -4.75
N GLY A 45 -1.72 1.87 -4.16
CA GLY A 45 -1.32 3.18 -3.64
C GLY A 45 -1.22 4.24 -4.73
N GLN A 46 -0.67 3.90 -5.89
CA GLN A 46 -0.63 4.78 -7.06
C GLN A 46 -2.04 5.06 -7.62
N ALA A 47 -2.92 4.06 -7.68
CA ALA A 47 -4.31 4.25 -8.10
C ALA A 47 -5.06 5.22 -7.17
N LEU A 48 -4.87 5.08 -5.85
CA LEU A 48 -5.45 6.01 -4.88
C LEU A 48 -4.85 7.42 -5.01
N SER A 49 -3.52 7.53 -5.22
CA SER A 49 -2.86 8.83 -5.48
C SER A 49 -3.43 9.51 -6.74
N ALA A 50 -3.68 8.76 -7.81
CA ALA A 50 -4.32 9.28 -9.02
C ALA A 50 -5.74 9.79 -8.72
N ALA A 51 -6.55 8.99 -8.03
CA ALA A 51 -7.91 9.36 -7.65
C ALA A 51 -7.93 10.66 -6.82
N GLN A 52 -7.09 10.75 -5.80
CA GLN A 52 -7.02 11.89 -4.88
C GLN A 52 -6.65 13.20 -5.58
N ARG A 53 -5.81 13.15 -6.62
CA ARG A 53 -5.43 14.32 -7.43
C ARG A 53 -6.56 14.91 -8.28
N THR A 54 -7.69 14.21 -8.36
CA THR A 54 -8.88 14.66 -9.09
C THR A 54 -10.01 15.12 -8.17
N VAL A 55 -9.79 15.10 -6.86
CA VAL A 55 -10.76 15.47 -5.83
C VAL A 55 -10.31 16.75 -5.14
N ASP A 56 -11.27 17.52 -4.63
CA ASP A 56 -10.98 18.69 -3.79
C ASP A 56 -10.11 18.30 -2.59
N PRO A 57 -8.99 19.03 -2.31
CA PRO A 57 -8.06 18.70 -1.24
C PRO A 57 -8.70 18.65 0.17
N SER A 58 -9.84 19.29 0.37
CA SER A 58 -10.57 19.25 1.65
C SER A 58 -11.35 17.95 1.89
N ARG A 59 -11.37 17.05 0.91
CA ARG A 59 -12.05 15.76 1.03
C ARG A 59 -11.05 14.65 1.26
N HIS A 60 -11.29 13.85 2.30
CA HIS A 60 -10.46 12.72 2.68
C HIS A 60 -11.06 11.41 2.21
N VAL A 61 -10.20 10.49 1.76
CA VAL A 61 -10.64 9.14 1.41
C VAL A 61 -11.12 8.42 2.67
N HIS A 62 -12.29 7.78 2.61
CA HIS A 62 -12.83 7.01 3.73
C HIS A 62 -13.14 5.55 3.35
N SER A 63 -13.22 5.24 2.06
CA SER A 63 -13.36 3.85 1.60
C SER A 63 -12.70 3.62 0.25
N LEU A 64 -12.19 2.40 0.08
CA LEU A 64 -11.61 1.93 -1.17
C LEU A 64 -11.89 0.45 -1.33
N HIS A 65 -12.29 0.05 -2.54
CA HIS A 65 -12.44 -1.34 -2.93
C HIS A 65 -11.74 -1.57 -4.26
N ALA A 66 -10.98 -2.65 -4.38
CA ALA A 66 -10.21 -2.94 -5.57
C ALA A 66 -10.23 -4.42 -5.95
N TYR A 67 -10.08 -4.68 -7.26
CA TYR A 67 -9.87 -6.00 -7.82
C TYR A 67 -8.54 -6.03 -8.60
N PHE A 68 -7.66 -6.92 -8.20
CA PHE A 68 -6.48 -7.28 -8.98
C PHE A 68 -6.89 -8.28 -10.05
N LEU A 69 -6.69 -7.93 -11.30
CA LEU A 69 -7.15 -8.72 -12.45
C LEU A 69 -6.01 -9.47 -13.13
N ARG A 70 -4.83 -8.87 -13.19
CA ARG A 70 -3.64 -9.43 -13.84
C ARG A 70 -2.38 -9.03 -13.09
N ALA A 71 -1.33 -9.84 -13.24
CA ALA A 71 0.00 -9.50 -12.77
C ALA A 71 0.57 -8.29 -13.53
N GLY A 72 1.14 -7.33 -12.81
CA GLY A 72 1.81 -6.18 -13.41
C GLY A 72 3.25 -6.50 -13.81
N ASP A 73 3.67 -5.94 -14.93
CA ASP A 73 5.03 -6.01 -15.47
C ASP A 73 5.93 -4.97 -14.77
N ILE A 74 7.04 -5.44 -14.19
CA ILE A 74 8.01 -4.57 -13.49
C ILE A 74 8.83 -3.70 -14.43
N GLU A 75 8.92 -4.04 -15.72
CA GLU A 75 9.71 -3.31 -16.72
C GLU A 75 8.92 -2.18 -17.39
N ALA A 76 7.60 -2.15 -17.20
CA ALA A 76 6.72 -1.17 -17.85
C ALA A 76 6.09 -0.19 -16.85
N PRO A 77 5.90 1.09 -17.20
CA PRO A 77 5.11 2.01 -16.40
C PRO A 77 3.64 1.60 -16.40
N ILE A 78 2.90 2.10 -15.42
CA ILE A 78 1.46 1.86 -15.28
C ILE A 78 0.72 3.14 -15.60
N VAL A 79 -0.28 3.06 -16.46
CA VAL A 79 -1.20 4.15 -16.75
C VAL A 79 -2.44 4.00 -15.87
N TYR A 80 -2.84 5.09 -15.22
CA TYR A 80 -4.03 5.19 -14.35
C TYR A 80 -5.03 6.11 -15.01
N ASP A 81 -6.17 5.59 -15.39
CA ASP A 81 -7.31 6.32 -15.94
C ASP A 81 -8.35 6.50 -14.85
N VAL A 82 -8.68 7.75 -14.53
CA VAL A 82 -9.56 8.14 -13.43
C VAL A 82 -10.90 8.61 -13.98
N ASP A 83 -11.94 7.83 -13.74
CA ASP A 83 -13.33 8.26 -13.97
C ASP A 83 -13.84 9.04 -12.75
N ARG A 84 -14.21 10.32 -12.96
CA ARG A 84 -14.87 11.17 -11.95
C ARG A 84 -16.35 10.82 -11.87
N ALA A 85 -16.66 9.64 -11.36
CA ALA A 85 -18.01 9.08 -11.37
C ALA A 85 -19.04 9.99 -10.68
N ARG A 86 -18.63 10.74 -9.64
CA ARG A 86 -19.51 11.68 -8.96
C ARG A 86 -18.74 12.74 -8.17
N ASP A 87 -19.22 13.98 -8.21
CA ASP A 87 -18.90 15.06 -7.29
C ASP A 87 -20.22 15.60 -6.70
N GLY A 88 -20.55 15.13 -5.49
CA GLY A 88 -21.73 15.58 -4.73
C GLY A 88 -21.35 16.66 -3.72
N LYS A 89 -22.33 17.11 -2.93
CA LYS A 89 -22.12 18.12 -1.89
C LYS A 89 -21.16 17.61 -0.80
N SER A 90 -21.41 16.43 -0.24
CA SER A 90 -20.59 15.85 0.85
C SER A 90 -19.58 14.82 0.33
N PHE A 91 -19.92 14.06 -0.71
CA PHE A 91 -19.10 12.94 -1.21
C PHE A 91 -18.62 13.13 -2.64
N SER A 92 -17.43 12.66 -2.93
CA SER A 92 -16.91 12.39 -4.28
C SER A 92 -16.58 10.92 -4.46
N THR A 93 -16.88 10.40 -5.64
CA THR A 93 -16.56 9.02 -6.00
C THR A 93 -15.65 8.99 -7.22
N ARG A 94 -14.62 8.19 -7.16
CA ARG A 94 -13.67 7.94 -8.27
C ARG A 94 -13.58 6.46 -8.58
N ARG A 95 -13.57 6.14 -9.87
CA ARG A 95 -13.14 4.83 -10.35
C ARG A 95 -11.79 5.00 -11.01
N VAL A 96 -10.89 4.05 -10.78
CA VAL A 96 -9.57 4.04 -11.39
C VAL A 96 -9.33 2.70 -12.06
N VAL A 97 -8.83 2.76 -13.29
CA VAL A 97 -8.36 1.60 -14.04
C VAL A 97 -6.85 1.72 -14.21
N ALA A 98 -6.10 0.75 -13.72
CA ALA A 98 -4.66 0.64 -13.93
C ALA A 98 -4.39 -0.25 -15.15
N ILE A 99 -3.61 0.26 -16.10
CA ILE A 99 -3.42 -0.34 -17.42
C ILE A 99 -1.93 -0.53 -17.72
N GLN A 100 -1.58 -1.71 -18.20
CA GLN A 100 -0.28 -1.99 -18.84
C GLN A 100 -0.51 -2.79 -20.12
N HIS A 101 0.28 -2.54 -21.17
CA HIS A 101 0.21 -3.26 -22.43
C HIS A 101 -1.22 -3.34 -23.01
N GLY A 102 -2.02 -2.27 -22.84
CA GLY A 102 -3.41 -2.24 -23.28
C GLY A 102 -4.37 -3.13 -22.46
N GLN A 103 -3.91 -3.72 -21.34
CA GLN A 103 -4.70 -4.59 -20.48
C GLN A 103 -4.90 -3.99 -19.10
N THR A 104 -6.12 -4.08 -18.59
CA THR A 104 -6.41 -3.70 -17.21
C THR A 104 -5.77 -4.70 -16.24
N ILE A 105 -4.90 -4.23 -15.35
CA ILE A 105 -4.25 -5.04 -14.32
C ILE A 105 -4.95 -4.90 -12.96
N LEU A 106 -5.55 -3.74 -12.69
CA LEU A 106 -6.34 -3.47 -11.48
C LEU A 106 -7.47 -2.49 -11.81
N ASN A 107 -8.60 -2.64 -11.15
CA ASN A 107 -9.60 -1.58 -11.04
C ASN A 107 -9.92 -1.31 -9.57
N CYS A 108 -10.24 -0.07 -9.25
CA CYS A 108 -10.70 0.28 -7.92
C CYS A 108 -11.78 1.37 -7.96
N SER A 109 -12.56 1.43 -6.88
CA SER A 109 -13.45 2.55 -6.58
C SER A 109 -13.09 3.11 -5.22
N ALA A 110 -13.00 4.43 -5.12
CA ALA A 110 -12.73 5.14 -3.89
C ALA A 110 -13.78 6.22 -3.64
N SER A 111 -14.16 6.38 -2.38
CA SER A 111 -15.07 7.45 -1.93
C SER A 111 -14.33 8.40 -1.00
N PHE A 112 -14.62 9.70 -1.18
CA PHE A 112 -14.02 10.81 -0.46
C PHE A 112 -15.12 11.66 0.16
N GLN A 113 -14.85 12.22 1.34
CA GLN A 113 -15.83 12.99 2.11
C GLN A 113 -15.14 14.17 2.78
N HIS A 114 -15.86 15.28 2.96
CA HIS A 114 -15.50 16.32 3.92
C HIS A 114 -15.67 15.81 5.34
N ASP A 115 -14.88 16.34 6.27
CA ASP A 115 -15.10 16.11 7.69
C ASP A 115 -16.39 16.81 8.10
N GLU A 116 -17.35 16.05 8.59
CA GLU A 116 -18.66 16.52 9.05
C GLU A 116 -18.91 16.00 10.48
N PRO A 117 -19.41 16.84 11.39
CA PRO A 117 -19.84 16.36 12.70
C PRO A 117 -21.02 15.39 12.56
N GLY A 118 -20.97 14.29 13.31
CA GLY A 118 -22.00 13.26 13.22
C GLY A 118 -21.94 12.29 14.40
N ALA A 119 -22.75 11.23 14.33
CA ALA A 119 -22.67 10.15 15.30
C ALA A 119 -21.36 9.36 15.13
N GLU A 120 -20.66 9.14 16.22
CA GLU A 120 -19.43 8.36 16.25
C GLU A 120 -19.64 7.02 16.92
N HIS A 121 -19.13 5.95 16.31
CA HIS A 121 -19.14 4.62 16.88
C HIS A 121 -17.91 3.84 16.43
N GLN A 122 -17.23 3.21 17.38
CA GLN A 122 -16.19 2.23 17.09
C GLN A 122 -16.18 1.13 18.17
N LEU A 123 -15.73 -0.05 17.78
CA LEU A 123 -15.47 -1.13 18.73
C LEU A 123 -14.24 -0.79 19.58
N SER A 124 -14.23 -1.25 20.83
CA SER A 124 -13.03 -1.14 21.66
C SER A 124 -11.87 -1.88 21.02
N MET A 125 -10.69 -1.25 21.04
CA MET A 125 -9.48 -1.90 20.59
C MET A 125 -9.20 -3.13 21.49
N PRO A 126 -8.76 -4.26 20.94
CA PRO A 126 -8.32 -5.42 21.73
C PRO A 126 -7.23 -5.01 22.74
N GLU A 127 -7.28 -5.59 23.93
CA GLU A 127 -6.22 -5.41 24.92
C GLU A 127 -4.96 -6.16 24.46
N VAL A 128 -3.94 -5.41 24.07
CA VAL A 128 -2.65 -5.94 23.61
C VAL A 128 -1.51 -5.09 24.19
N PRO A 129 -0.32 -5.64 24.39
CA PRO A 129 0.84 -4.86 24.81
C PRO A 129 1.11 -3.70 23.84
N PRO A 130 1.54 -2.52 24.34
CA PRO A 130 1.92 -1.41 23.47
C PRO A 130 3.17 -1.77 22.66
N PRO A 131 3.40 -1.10 21.52
CA PRO A 131 4.50 -1.46 20.62
C PRO A 131 5.89 -1.33 21.25
N GLU A 132 6.05 -0.49 22.27
CA GLU A 132 7.30 -0.29 23.01
C GLU A 132 7.71 -1.53 23.81
N ASP A 133 6.75 -2.32 24.27
CA ASP A 133 6.95 -3.54 25.07
C ASP A 133 7.16 -4.78 24.19
N LEU A 134 7.01 -4.64 22.86
CA LEU A 134 7.20 -5.73 21.93
C LEU A 134 8.63 -5.76 21.39
N GLU A 135 9.10 -6.97 21.06
CA GLU A 135 10.39 -7.13 20.40
C GLU A 135 10.42 -6.35 19.08
N PRO A 136 11.52 -5.61 18.82
CA PRO A 136 11.70 -4.96 17.53
C PRO A 136 11.78 -6.01 16.42
N PRO A 137 11.45 -5.64 15.17
CA PRO A 137 11.63 -6.53 14.03
C PRO A 137 13.07 -7.05 14.00
N GLN A 138 13.23 -8.37 13.94
CA GLN A 138 14.55 -8.98 13.82
C GLN A 138 15.09 -8.74 12.40
N PRO A 139 16.40 -8.52 12.25
CA PRO A 139 17.01 -8.51 10.93
C PRO A 139 16.71 -9.82 10.21
N VAL A 140 16.36 -9.71 8.95
CA VAL A 140 16.16 -10.88 8.09
C VAL A 140 17.49 -11.62 7.95
N ASP A 141 17.53 -12.89 8.37
CA ASP A 141 18.70 -13.73 8.18
C ASP A 141 18.81 -14.12 6.68
N PRO A 142 19.86 -13.69 5.98
CA PRO A 142 20.02 -13.98 4.56
C PRO A 142 20.01 -15.48 4.22
N GLU A 143 20.47 -16.34 5.13
CA GLU A 143 20.52 -17.80 4.92
C GLU A 143 19.12 -18.40 4.85
N GLN A 144 18.17 -17.91 5.64
CA GLN A 144 16.78 -18.35 5.64
C GLN A 144 16.08 -18.06 4.30
N PHE A 145 16.53 -17.05 3.58
CA PHE A 145 15.96 -16.59 2.32
C PHE A 145 16.88 -16.86 1.11
N SER A 146 17.82 -17.81 1.25
CA SER A 146 18.77 -18.19 0.17
C SER A 146 18.07 -18.67 -1.13
N HIS A 147 16.83 -19.14 -1.03
CA HIS A 147 15.98 -19.54 -2.16
C HIS A 147 15.38 -18.36 -2.95
N LEU A 148 15.46 -17.14 -2.41
CA LEU A 148 14.96 -15.94 -3.08
C LEU A 148 16.04 -15.33 -3.99
N SER A 149 15.61 -14.50 -4.94
CA SER A 149 16.56 -13.77 -5.78
C SER A 149 17.45 -12.84 -4.94
N ALA A 150 18.72 -12.67 -5.34
CA ALA A 150 19.67 -11.79 -4.65
C ALA A 150 19.18 -10.34 -4.51
N LYS A 151 18.33 -9.88 -5.44
CA LYS A 151 17.70 -8.57 -5.40
C LYS A 151 16.65 -8.48 -4.30
N LEU A 152 15.80 -9.50 -4.19
CA LEU A 152 14.77 -9.58 -3.13
C LEU A 152 15.41 -9.72 -1.75
N GLN A 153 16.48 -10.54 -1.63
CA GLN A 153 17.24 -10.64 -0.37
C GLN A 153 17.79 -9.27 0.07
N ARG A 154 18.39 -8.51 -0.85
CA ARG A 154 18.90 -7.16 -0.56
C ARG A 154 17.79 -6.19 -0.17
N TRP A 155 16.62 -6.29 -0.82
CA TRP A 155 15.46 -5.46 -0.48
C TRP A 155 14.93 -5.77 0.92
N LEU A 156 14.81 -7.05 1.27
CA LEU A 156 14.40 -7.49 2.60
C LEU A 156 15.41 -7.05 3.68
N ALA A 157 16.71 -7.22 3.42
CA ALA A 157 17.78 -6.83 4.35
C ALA A 157 17.84 -5.32 4.59
N ARG A 158 17.46 -4.50 3.60
CA ARG A 158 17.39 -3.04 3.72
C ARG A 158 16.27 -2.57 4.65
N GLY A 159 15.24 -3.38 4.83
CA GLY A 159 14.01 -3.02 5.51
C GLY A 159 13.05 -2.23 4.61
N GLY A 160 11.77 -2.29 4.93
CA GLY A 160 10.70 -1.57 4.24
C GLY A 160 10.48 -0.17 4.78
N PRO A 161 9.59 0.62 4.16
CA PRO A 161 9.19 1.95 4.66
C PRO A 161 8.24 1.89 5.86
N PHE A 162 7.89 0.70 6.32
CA PHE A 162 7.03 0.46 7.47
C PHE A 162 7.69 -0.49 8.45
N GLU A 163 7.61 -0.16 9.75
CA GLU A 163 7.97 -1.05 10.84
C GLU A 163 6.73 -1.83 11.28
N PHE A 164 6.85 -3.15 11.41
CA PHE A 164 5.79 -4.02 11.89
C PHE A 164 6.23 -4.70 13.19
N ARG A 165 5.39 -4.65 14.23
CA ARG A 165 5.59 -5.39 15.49
C ARG A 165 4.42 -6.30 15.75
N HIS A 166 4.68 -7.59 15.69
CA HIS A 166 3.69 -8.62 15.94
C HIS A 166 3.53 -8.83 17.45
N VAL A 167 2.29 -8.77 17.95
CA VAL A 167 2.00 -9.08 19.37
C VAL A 167 2.36 -10.53 19.70
N TYR A 168 2.15 -11.43 18.75
CA TYR A 168 2.56 -12.82 18.86
C TYR A 168 3.71 -13.06 17.86
N PRO A 169 4.91 -13.47 18.33
CA PRO A 169 6.04 -13.72 17.46
C PRO A 169 5.65 -14.65 16.31
N ARG A 170 6.05 -14.29 15.11
CA ARG A 170 5.77 -15.07 13.91
C ARG A 170 7.02 -15.85 13.54
N ASP A 171 6.97 -17.16 13.68
CA ASP A 171 7.97 -18.04 13.07
C ASP A 171 7.57 -18.23 11.60
N GLU A 172 8.36 -17.67 10.70
CA GLU A 172 8.09 -17.71 9.25
C GLU A 172 8.41 -19.09 8.64
N ILE A 173 9.20 -19.90 9.33
CA ILE A 173 9.65 -21.23 8.87
C ILE A 173 8.71 -22.32 9.39
N LYS A 174 8.33 -22.23 10.67
CA LYS A 174 7.42 -23.17 11.30
C LYS A 174 6.20 -22.42 11.82
N VAL A 175 5.18 -22.31 10.99
CA VAL A 175 3.94 -21.66 11.39
C VAL A 175 3.13 -22.61 12.27
N PRO A 176 3.10 -22.44 13.62
CA PRO A 176 2.30 -23.27 14.49
C PRO A 176 0.81 -23.04 14.22
N LYS A 177 -0.01 -24.06 14.44
CA LYS A 177 -1.46 -23.90 14.39
C LYS A 177 -1.90 -22.93 15.46
N ARG A 178 -2.54 -21.83 15.06
CA ARG A 178 -3.02 -20.75 15.94
C ARG A 178 -4.47 -20.42 15.62
N PRO A 179 -5.19 -19.75 16.54
CA PRO A 179 -6.48 -19.14 16.21
C PRO A 179 -6.37 -18.19 15.00
N PRO A 180 -7.43 -18.02 14.22
CA PRO A 180 -7.41 -17.24 12.97
C PRO A 180 -7.48 -15.73 13.20
N PHE A 181 -6.67 -15.21 14.13
CA PHE A 181 -6.50 -13.79 14.37
C PHE A 181 -5.03 -13.46 14.67
N GLN A 182 -4.62 -12.24 14.37
CA GLN A 182 -3.33 -11.69 14.75
C GLN A 182 -3.48 -10.20 15.06
N HIS A 183 -2.60 -9.68 15.92
CA HIS A 183 -2.50 -8.28 16.23
C HIS A 183 -1.11 -7.79 15.86
N VAL A 184 -1.07 -6.69 15.15
CA VAL A 184 0.18 -6.12 14.62
C VAL A 184 0.13 -4.62 14.76
N TRP A 185 1.15 -4.04 15.35
CA TRP A 185 1.40 -2.61 15.29
C TRP A 185 2.23 -2.29 14.06
N PHE A 186 1.93 -1.19 13.40
CA PHE A 186 2.74 -0.71 12.30
C PHE A 186 2.81 0.81 12.29
N ARG A 187 3.93 1.34 11.82
CA ARG A 187 4.16 2.78 11.62
C ARG A 187 5.03 3.04 10.41
#